data_d1183643dc44a0df68d9c40d1ba090ac
#
_entry.id   d1183643dc44a0df68d9c40d1ba090ac
#
_cell.length_a   1.000
_cell.length_b   1.000
_cell.length_c   1.000
_cell.angle_alpha   90.00
_cell.angle_beta   90.00
_cell.angle_gamma   90.00
#
_symmetry.space_group_name_H-M   'P 1'
#
loop_
_entity.id
_entity.type
_entity.pdbx_description
1 polymer ?
#
loop_
_entity_poly.entity_id
_entity_poly.type
_entity_poly.pdbx_seq_one_letter_code
_entity_poly.pdbx_strand_id
1 'polypeptide(L)'
;GSVVLFDPARDLAIIAVPRLSAPALALGDQLGRSDDAVIAGFPLDGPLRVDAARVRDRILATGQDIYGQAGVTRHIYSLYSRVESGNSGGPLLDTSGRVVGVVFARSVDDDHTGYALTLEEAAPVLQAAAAARAAVSTGACISG
;
A
#
# COMPACT_ATOMS: atom_id res chain seq x y z
N GLY A 1 0.25 -15.24 -12.35
CA GLY A 1 -0.84 -14.52 -11.72
C GLY A 1 -1.63 -13.69 -12.71
N SER A 2 -2.85 -13.33 -12.36
CA SER A 2 -3.69 -12.47 -13.18
C SER A 2 -4.27 -11.34 -12.31
N VAL A 3 -4.30 -10.13 -12.84
CA VAL A 3 -4.97 -9.01 -12.17
C VAL A 3 -6.48 -9.23 -12.28
N VAL A 4 -7.14 -9.37 -11.14
CA VAL A 4 -8.58 -9.64 -11.04
C VAL A 4 -9.39 -8.46 -10.51
N LEU A 5 -8.71 -7.43 -10.01
CA LEU A 5 -9.28 -6.15 -9.65
C LEU A 5 -8.20 -5.06 -9.81
N PHE A 6 -8.60 -3.91 -10.34
CA PHE A 6 -7.70 -2.78 -10.55
C PHE A 6 -8.43 -1.47 -10.20
N ASP A 7 -7.86 -0.71 -9.27
CA ASP A 7 -8.41 0.56 -8.80
C ASP A 7 -7.37 1.67 -8.98
N PRO A 8 -7.40 2.40 -10.10
CA PRO A 8 -6.43 3.45 -10.38
C PRO A 8 -6.56 4.67 -9.46
N ALA A 9 -7.74 4.91 -8.88
CA ALA A 9 -7.93 6.01 -7.95
C ALA A 9 -7.24 5.76 -6.62
N ARG A 10 -7.21 4.50 -6.15
CA ARG A 10 -6.54 4.10 -4.91
C ARG A 10 -5.11 3.62 -5.11
N ASP A 11 -4.67 3.47 -6.36
CA ASP A 11 -3.37 2.87 -6.71
C ASP A 11 -3.24 1.45 -6.14
N LEU A 12 -4.30 0.66 -6.28
CA LEU A 12 -4.36 -0.72 -5.79
C LEU A 12 -4.75 -1.70 -6.90
N ALA A 13 -4.17 -2.89 -6.82
CA ALA A 13 -4.56 -4.02 -7.65
C ALA A 13 -4.63 -5.31 -6.81
N ILE A 14 -5.54 -6.20 -7.19
CA ILE A 14 -5.57 -7.57 -6.66
C ILE A 14 -5.08 -8.52 -7.74
N ILE A 15 -4.09 -9.31 -7.38
CA ILE A 15 -3.50 -10.33 -8.26
C ILE A 15 -3.88 -11.70 -7.71
N ALA A 16 -4.61 -12.48 -8.51
CA ALA A 16 -4.85 -13.89 -8.22
C ALA A 16 -3.64 -14.71 -8.66
N VAL A 17 -3.05 -15.43 -7.73
CA VAL A 17 -1.91 -16.32 -7.99
C VAL A 17 -2.32 -17.74 -7.64
N PRO A 18 -2.78 -18.55 -8.62
CA PRO A 18 -3.12 -19.95 -8.39
C PRO A 18 -1.92 -20.72 -7.85
N ARG A 19 -2.14 -21.57 -6.87
CA ARG A 19 -1.12 -22.43 -6.25
C ARG A 19 -0.05 -21.67 -5.44
N LEU A 20 -0.32 -20.41 -5.06
CA LEU A 20 0.53 -19.73 -4.08
C LEU A 20 0.38 -20.43 -2.72
N SER A 21 1.45 -21.08 -2.28
CA SER A 21 1.51 -21.74 -0.96
C SER A 21 2.25 -20.85 0.03
N ALA A 22 1.65 -19.72 0.38
CA ALA A 22 2.16 -18.82 1.39
C ALA A 22 1.08 -18.55 2.44
N PRO A 23 1.43 -18.48 3.74
CA PRO A 23 0.46 -18.10 4.75
C PRO A 23 0.00 -16.66 4.52
N ALA A 24 -1.31 -16.44 4.62
CA ALA A 24 -1.87 -15.09 4.54
C ALA A 24 -1.51 -14.31 5.82
N LEU A 25 -1.13 -13.06 5.65
CA LEU A 25 -0.98 -12.15 6.80
C LEU A 25 -2.36 -11.74 7.31
N ALA A 26 -2.52 -11.72 8.63
CA ALA A 26 -3.73 -11.21 9.25
C ALA A 26 -3.82 -9.69 9.10
N LEU A 27 -5.03 -9.15 9.02
CA LEU A 27 -5.27 -7.71 9.10
C LEU A 27 -5.27 -7.28 10.56
N GLY A 28 -4.66 -6.12 10.83
CA GLY A 28 -4.60 -5.51 12.15
C GLY A 28 -5.60 -4.36 12.30
N ASP A 29 -5.58 -3.76 13.50
CA ASP A 29 -6.38 -2.60 13.81
C ASP A 29 -5.71 -1.31 13.30
N GLN A 30 -6.49 -0.25 13.19
CA GLN A 30 -6.00 1.05 12.78
C GLN A 30 -5.02 1.61 13.81
N LEU A 31 -3.86 2.08 13.35
CA LEU A 31 -2.87 2.73 14.19
C LEU A 31 -3.20 4.20 14.42
N GLY A 32 -2.83 4.69 15.59
CA GLY A 32 -2.90 6.09 15.96
C GLY A 32 -1.55 6.80 15.84
N ARG A 33 -1.56 8.12 16.07
CA ARG A 33 -0.33 8.93 16.12
C ARG A 33 0.65 8.36 17.15
N SER A 34 1.92 8.31 16.80
CA SER A 34 3.04 7.80 17.60
C SER A 34 3.10 6.28 17.78
N ASP A 35 2.14 5.54 17.21
CA ASP A 35 2.24 4.08 17.20
C ASP A 35 3.42 3.61 16.36
N ASP A 36 4.12 2.62 16.87
CA ASP A 36 5.20 1.97 16.14
C ASP A 36 4.64 1.01 15.08
N ALA A 37 5.34 0.97 13.95
CA ALA A 37 4.99 0.13 12.82
C ALA A 37 6.27 -0.38 12.13
N VAL A 38 6.09 -1.24 11.15
CA VAL A 38 7.18 -1.85 10.38
C VAL A 38 6.79 -1.86 8.90
N ILE A 39 7.74 -1.50 8.04
CA ILE A 39 7.61 -1.63 6.59
C ILE A 39 8.42 -2.84 6.14
N ALA A 40 7.83 -3.75 5.39
CA ALA A 40 8.53 -4.86 4.76
C ALA A 40 8.48 -4.71 3.24
N GLY A 41 9.62 -4.91 2.58
CA GLY A 41 9.70 -4.76 1.12
C GLY A 41 11.05 -5.19 0.56
N PHE A 42 11.22 -4.92 -0.73
CA PHE A 42 12.44 -5.24 -1.49
C PHE A 42 13.04 -3.95 -2.09
N PRO A 43 13.57 -3.04 -1.25
CA PRO A 43 14.04 -1.76 -1.72
C PRO A 43 15.18 -1.92 -2.73
N LEU A 44 15.12 -1.13 -3.80
CA LEU A 44 16.15 -1.05 -4.85
C LEU A 44 16.44 -2.40 -5.52
N ASP A 45 15.41 -3.24 -5.69
CA ASP A 45 15.50 -4.62 -6.21
C ASP A 45 16.47 -5.52 -5.40
N GLY A 46 16.72 -5.14 -4.15
CA GLY A 46 17.56 -5.86 -3.21
C GLY A 46 16.81 -6.99 -2.49
N PRO A 47 17.44 -7.58 -1.46
CA PRO A 47 16.80 -8.59 -0.64
C PRO A 47 15.66 -8.01 0.21
N LEU A 48 14.82 -8.89 0.77
CA LEU A 48 13.80 -8.49 1.73
C LEU A 48 14.43 -7.69 2.87
N ARG A 49 13.88 -6.52 3.11
CA ARG A 49 14.26 -5.64 4.21
C ARG A 49 13.03 -5.29 5.04
N VAL A 50 13.28 -5.15 6.33
CA VAL A 50 12.28 -4.76 7.32
C VAL A 50 12.77 -3.49 7.99
N ASP A 51 12.05 -2.41 7.81
CA ASP A 51 12.42 -1.09 8.32
C ASP A 51 11.44 -0.61 9.39
N ALA A 52 11.97 -0.02 10.45
CA ALA A 52 11.13 0.60 11.48
C ALA A 52 10.39 1.81 10.92
N ALA A 53 9.16 1.97 11.35
CA ALA A 53 8.32 3.12 11.06
C ALA A 53 7.56 3.56 12.31
N ARG A 54 7.11 4.81 12.31
CA ARG A 54 6.21 5.34 13.34
C ARG A 54 5.16 6.22 12.69
N VAL A 55 3.93 6.08 13.10
CA VAL A 55 2.84 6.91 12.59
C VAL A 55 3.03 8.34 13.05
N ARG A 56 3.21 9.25 12.10
CA ARG A 56 3.22 10.69 12.34
C ARG A 56 1.80 11.21 12.49
N ASP A 57 0.95 10.84 11.53
CA ASP A 57 -0.47 11.20 11.52
C ASP A 57 -1.27 10.32 10.57
N ARG A 58 -2.59 10.35 10.70
CA ARG A 58 -3.54 9.90 9.69
C ARG A 58 -4.18 11.12 9.06
N ILE A 59 -4.11 11.21 7.75
CA ILE A 59 -4.58 12.37 7.01
C ILE A 59 -5.46 11.95 5.84
N LEU A 60 -6.34 12.86 5.43
CA LEU A 60 -7.06 12.79 4.17
C LEU A 60 -6.29 13.63 3.17
N ALA A 61 -5.58 12.96 2.25
CA ALA A 61 -4.73 13.62 1.27
C ALA A 61 -5.41 13.67 -0.09
N THR A 62 -5.34 14.82 -0.76
CA THR A 62 -5.79 14.99 -2.13
C THR A 62 -4.58 14.98 -3.06
N GLY A 63 -4.65 14.22 -4.14
CA GLY A 63 -3.56 14.08 -5.10
C GLY A 63 -4.07 13.68 -6.47
N GLN A 64 -3.22 12.99 -7.22
CA GLN A 64 -3.50 12.46 -8.55
C GLN A 64 -3.72 10.95 -8.48
N ASP A 65 -4.50 10.42 -9.43
CA ASP A 65 -4.55 8.99 -9.70
C ASP A 65 -3.29 8.51 -10.44
N ILE A 66 -3.21 7.22 -10.77
CA ILE A 66 -2.07 6.67 -11.50
C ILE A 66 -1.92 7.21 -12.93
N TYR A 67 -2.95 7.84 -13.49
CA TYR A 67 -2.92 8.48 -14.81
C TYR A 67 -2.61 9.97 -14.75
N GLY A 68 -2.34 10.52 -13.55
CA GLY A 68 -2.05 11.93 -13.34
C GLY A 68 -3.28 12.83 -13.31
N GLN A 69 -4.49 12.27 -13.18
CA GLN A 69 -5.71 13.04 -13.05
C GLN A 69 -5.89 13.52 -11.61
N ALA A 70 -6.08 14.83 -11.44
CA ALA A 70 -6.23 15.45 -10.14
C ALA A 70 -7.59 15.14 -9.48
N GLY A 71 -7.68 15.38 -8.15
CA GLY A 71 -8.93 15.32 -7.39
C GLY A 71 -9.21 14.00 -6.71
N VAL A 72 -8.25 13.09 -6.67
CA VAL A 72 -8.36 11.86 -5.88
C VAL A 72 -8.01 12.14 -4.42
N THR A 73 -8.88 11.71 -3.52
CA THR A 73 -8.70 11.85 -2.07
C THR A 73 -8.56 10.48 -1.44
N ARG A 74 -7.55 10.30 -0.58
CA ARG A 74 -7.25 9.02 0.07
C ARG A 74 -6.98 9.20 1.55
N HIS A 75 -7.46 8.26 2.35
CA HIS A 75 -7.04 8.13 3.76
C HIS A 75 -5.69 7.45 3.83
N ILE A 76 -4.69 8.16 4.34
CA ILE A 76 -3.31 7.68 4.41
C ILE A 76 -2.70 7.86 5.80
N TYR A 77 -1.69 7.03 6.09
CA TYR A 77 -0.71 7.28 7.14
C TYR A 77 0.42 8.12 6.57
N SER A 78 0.78 9.18 7.28
CA SER A 78 2.10 9.82 7.18
C SER A 78 3.00 9.16 8.21
N LEU A 79 4.17 8.71 7.78
CA LEU A 79 5.07 7.89 8.58
C LEU A 79 6.43 8.56 8.74
N TYR A 80 7.00 8.48 9.93
CA TYR A 80 8.44 8.62 10.11
C TYR A 80 9.09 7.32 9.67
N SER A 81 9.56 7.27 8.45
CA SER A 81 10.28 6.13 7.89
C SER A 81 10.92 6.51 6.56
N ARG A 82 12.04 5.90 6.26
CA ARG A 82 12.66 6.00 4.94
C ARG A 82 12.03 4.97 4.01
N VAL A 83 11.24 5.44 3.06
CA VAL A 83 10.64 4.62 2.01
C VAL A 83 11.48 4.77 0.74
N GLU A 84 11.92 3.66 0.16
CA GLU A 84 12.69 3.62 -1.07
C GLU A 84 11.90 2.95 -2.20
N SER A 85 12.34 3.17 -3.43
CA SER A 85 11.80 2.47 -4.60
C SER A 85 11.89 0.95 -4.36
N GLY A 86 10.79 0.22 -4.62
CA GLY A 86 10.65 -1.21 -4.29
C GLY A 86 9.93 -1.50 -2.96
N ASN A 87 9.71 -0.49 -2.11
CA ASN A 87 8.85 -0.63 -0.93
C ASN A 87 7.36 -0.43 -1.26
N SER A 88 7.04 0.24 -2.38
CA SER A 88 5.66 0.45 -2.83
C SER A 88 4.97 -0.88 -3.10
N GLY A 89 3.72 -1.01 -2.65
CA GLY A 89 2.95 -2.25 -2.66
C GLY A 89 3.26 -3.17 -1.48
N GLY A 90 4.31 -2.90 -0.70
CA GLY A 90 4.65 -3.64 0.50
C GLY A 90 3.72 -3.33 1.67
N PRO A 91 3.61 -4.24 2.64
CA PRO A 91 2.76 -4.05 3.79
C PRO A 91 3.37 -3.07 4.80
N LEU A 92 2.51 -2.22 5.35
CA LEU A 92 2.74 -1.60 6.66
C LEU A 92 2.19 -2.56 7.72
N LEU A 93 3.01 -2.97 8.65
CA LEU A 93 2.67 -3.93 9.70
C LEU A 93 2.64 -3.25 11.07
N ASP A 94 1.77 -3.71 11.94
CA ASP A 94 1.88 -3.41 13.37
C ASP A 94 3.01 -4.22 14.03
N THR A 95 3.30 -3.97 15.28
CA THR A 95 4.37 -4.66 16.02
C THR A 95 4.07 -6.13 16.27
N SER A 96 2.86 -6.61 15.99
CA SER A 96 2.47 -8.02 16.02
C SER A 96 2.57 -8.71 14.65
N GLY A 97 2.99 -7.99 13.61
CA GLY A 97 3.11 -8.51 12.26
C GLY A 97 1.80 -8.57 11.47
N ARG A 98 0.75 -7.87 11.91
CA ARG A 98 -0.51 -7.77 11.18
C ARG A 98 -0.48 -6.59 10.22
N VAL A 99 -1.09 -6.75 9.04
CA VAL A 99 -1.16 -5.69 8.04
C VAL A 99 -2.12 -4.60 8.51
N VAL A 100 -1.65 -3.35 8.52
CA VAL A 100 -2.43 -2.16 8.89
C VAL A 100 -2.50 -1.13 7.76
N GLY A 101 -1.76 -1.36 6.68
CA GLY A 101 -1.76 -0.47 5.51
C GLY A 101 -0.92 -1.02 4.36
N VAL A 102 -0.90 -0.28 3.25
CA VAL A 102 -0.11 -0.58 2.05
C VAL A 102 0.75 0.63 1.71
N VAL A 103 2.06 0.45 1.69
CA VAL A 103 3.01 1.52 1.34
C VAL A 103 2.86 1.86 -0.15
N PHE A 104 2.80 3.15 -0.50
CA PHE A 104 2.66 3.55 -1.90
C PHE A 104 3.57 4.71 -2.33
N ALA A 105 4.07 5.52 -1.40
CA ALA A 105 4.86 6.69 -1.76
C ALA A 105 5.82 7.13 -0.66
N ARG A 106 6.73 8.01 -1.03
CA ARG A 106 7.54 8.80 -0.10
C ARG A 106 7.33 10.28 -0.36
N SER A 107 7.68 11.12 0.60
CA SER A 107 7.74 12.56 0.42
C SER A 107 8.82 12.93 -0.60
N VAL A 108 8.57 13.96 -1.40
CA VAL A 108 9.56 14.57 -2.29
C VAL A 108 10.45 15.58 -1.57
N ASP A 109 9.98 16.07 -0.42
CA ASP A 109 10.64 17.13 0.34
C ASP A 109 11.39 16.63 1.58
N ASP A 110 11.11 15.39 2.02
CA ASP A 110 11.67 14.81 3.23
C ASP A 110 11.89 13.31 3.08
N ASP A 111 13.14 12.90 2.98
CA ASP A 111 13.55 11.48 2.81
C ASP A 111 13.12 10.56 3.96
N HIS A 112 12.78 11.12 5.11
CA HIS A 112 12.35 10.38 6.30
C HIS A 112 10.84 10.35 6.47
N THR A 113 10.10 10.78 5.45
CA THR A 113 8.63 10.71 5.43
C THR A 113 8.15 9.78 4.32
N GLY A 114 7.46 8.72 4.74
CA GLY A 114 6.75 7.79 3.85
C GLY A 114 5.25 7.88 4.01
N TYR A 115 4.53 7.29 3.06
CA TYR A 115 3.07 7.25 3.04
C TYR A 115 2.56 5.84 2.79
N ALA A 116 1.50 5.47 3.51
CA ALA A 116 0.80 4.21 3.30
C ALA A 116 -0.72 4.44 3.28
N LEU A 117 -1.42 3.74 2.40
CA LEU A 117 -2.88 3.69 2.45
C LEU A 117 -3.31 3.03 3.74
N THR A 118 -4.37 3.54 4.37
CA THR A 118 -4.99 2.86 5.51
C THR A 118 -5.80 1.65 5.03
N LEU A 119 -6.10 0.70 5.93
CA LEU A 119 -7.04 -0.39 5.60
C LEU A 119 -8.46 0.13 5.33
N GLU A 120 -8.85 1.24 5.94
CA GLU A 120 -10.11 1.91 5.64
C GLU A 120 -10.19 2.32 4.16
N GLU A 121 -9.10 2.91 3.63
CA GLU A 121 -9.02 3.27 2.21
C GLU A 121 -9.01 2.02 1.30
N ALA A 122 -8.31 0.97 1.70
CA ALA A 122 -8.21 -0.27 0.94
C ALA A 122 -9.47 -1.17 1.06
N ALA A 123 -10.35 -0.93 2.03
CA ALA A 123 -11.47 -1.82 2.34
C ALA A 123 -12.39 -2.13 1.14
N PRO A 124 -12.80 -1.17 0.28
CA PRO A 124 -13.64 -1.49 -0.87
C PRO A 124 -12.97 -2.48 -1.83
N VAL A 125 -11.66 -2.34 -2.04
CA VAL A 125 -10.87 -3.22 -2.90
C VAL A 125 -10.73 -4.61 -2.29
N LEU A 126 -10.44 -4.69 -0.99
CA LEU A 126 -10.33 -5.96 -0.26
C LEU A 126 -11.65 -6.71 -0.20
N GLN A 127 -12.78 -6.01 -0.02
CA GLN A 127 -14.11 -6.61 -0.03
C GLN A 127 -14.48 -7.16 -1.41
N ALA A 128 -14.22 -6.40 -2.47
CA ALA A 128 -14.46 -6.83 -3.84
C ALA A 128 -13.56 -8.00 -4.27
N ALA A 129 -12.37 -8.12 -3.71
CA ALA A 129 -11.42 -9.20 -4.00
C ALA A 129 -11.99 -10.58 -3.69
N ALA A 130 -12.83 -10.71 -2.68
CA ALA A 130 -13.45 -11.99 -2.28
C ALA A 130 -14.26 -12.63 -3.41
N ALA A 131 -14.89 -11.84 -4.29
CA ALA A 131 -15.70 -12.30 -5.43
C ALA A 131 -14.97 -12.21 -6.78
N ALA A 132 -13.80 -11.56 -6.85
CA ALA A 132 -13.06 -11.34 -8.10
C ALA A 132 -12.38 -12.64 -8.57
N ARG A 133 -12.72 -13.10 -9.77
CA ARG A 133 -12.20 -14.35 -10.35
C ARG A 133 -11.69 -14.19 -11.78
N ALA A 134 -12.28 -13.28 -12.54
CA ALA A 134 -11.92 -13.03 -13.94
C ALA A 134 -10.81 -11.99 -14.03
N ALA A 135 -9.91 -12.16 -14.99
CA ALA A 135 -8.91 -11.15 -15.29
C ALA A 135 -9.57 -9.84 -15.78
N VAL A 136 -9.05 -8.72 -15.33
CA VAL A 136 -9.52 -7.39 -15.72
C VAL A 136 -8.43 -6.64 -16.47
N SER A 137 -8.84 -5.65 -17.30
CA SER A 137 -7.90 -4.74 -17.93
C SER A 137 -7.31 -3.78 -16.90
N THR A 138 -6.03 -3.51 -17.03
CA THR A 138 -5.31 -2.50 -16.24
C THR A 138 -5.19 -1.16 -16.99
N GLY A 139 -5.91 -1.01 -18.09
CA GLY A 139 -5.86 0.18 -18.92
C GLY A 139 -4.65 0.24 -19.85
N ALA A 140 -4.35 1.42 -20.35
CA ALA A 140 -3.17 1.67 -21.19
C ALA A 140 -1.90 1.67 -20.34
N CYS A 141 -0.79 1.22 -20.93
CA CYS A 141 0.52 1.38 -20.30
C CYS A 141 0.86 2.87 -20.15
N ILE A 142 1.21 3.26 -18.95
CA ILE A 142 1.80 4.57 -18.70
C ILE A 142 3.31 4.43 -18.84
N SER A 143 3.92 5.17 -19.77
CA SER A 143 5.37 5.29 -19.84
C SER A 143 5.81 6.21 -18.70
N GLY A 144 6.51 5.63 -17.75
CA GLY A 144 7.15 6.40 -16.69
C GLY A 144 8.32 7.22 -17.19
#